data_e124a162396760d335c5dc04ac87e670
#
_entry.id   e124a162396760d335c5dc04ac87e670
#
_cell.length_a   1.000
_cell.length_b   1.000
_cell.length_c   1.000
_cell.angle_alpha   90.00
_cell.angle_beta   90.00
_cell.angle_gamma   90.00
#
_symmetry.space_group_name_H-M   'P 1'
#
loop_
_entity.id
_entity.type
_entity.pdbx_description
1 polymer ?
#
loop_
_entity_poly.entity_id
_entity_poly.type
_entity_poly.pdbx_seq_one_letter_code
_entity_poly.pdbx_strand_id
1 'polypeptide(L)'
;PAAPPAPLSSTAALSNRMAFQAVTPFRFADSRNGITLGRLPANQQVRVKVAGRRGLPGNISAISANFTGVGAPSAGYFTASNCAEANPSFSTLNYEANDGVPNQAIIPLDGGDLCLFSSQPTDIIIDVNGYVSPGADQVFEPVSPKRLYDSRPKAQPLRPGQVLRVRVEGAGSPAPSAAVAVALNLTGVLPDQTGWIRAFPCDAKQTSVSSINPRFGQARANSVIVPTAADGTVCLTSNVTSHVIVDITGWFGESTGQKFVPIRPLRLTDTRQTHPGLNGGNGPIMLAPGKTLKVKAAGHRGIAAGAKAASLNVTSVGAAAPGFLTVVPCGDGTNVSNLNFAGGGTAVANGVNVKLDGSGSVCVTSSALTHVIVDITGVWR
;
A
#
# COMPACT_ATOMS: atom_id res chain seq x y z
N PRO A 1 14.53 -28.51 4.73
CA PRO A 1 14.62 -27.11 5.15
C PRO A 1 15.57 -26.39 4.21
N ALA A 2 15.05 -25.47 3.37
CA ALA A 2 15.88 -24.66 2.51
C ALA A 2 16.69 -23.71 3.39
N ALA A 3 17.98 -23.57 3.10
CA ALA A 3 18.87 -22.65 3.79
C ALA A 3 18.34 -21.21 3.67
N PRO A 4 18.49 -20.35 4.70
CA PRO A 4 18.10 -18.96 4.62
C PRO A 4 18.91 -18.28 3.48
N PRO A 5 18.29 -17.37 2.71
CA PRO A 5 18.99 -16.65 1.67
C PRO A 5 20.17 -15.88 2.26
N ALA A 6 21.31 -15.89 1.58
CA ALA A 6 22.50 -15.18 1.97
C ALA A 6 22.21 -13.69 2.20
N PRO A 7 22.81 -13.03 3.21
CA PRO A 7 22.61 -11.60 3.43
C PRO A 7 23.13 -10.83 2.21
N LEU A 8 22.29 -9.94 1.66
CA LEU A 8 22.73 -8.98 0.65
C LEU A 8 23.88 -8.16 1.23
N SER A 9 25.01 -8.10 0.54
CA SER A 9 26.16 -7.33 1.00
C SER A 9 25.75 -5.86 1.18
N SER A 10 26.15 -5.25 2.28
CA SER A 10 25.81 -3.86 2.63
C SER A 10 26.24 -2.84 1.57
N THR A 11 27.19 -3.16 0.71
CA THR A 11 27.69 -2.34 -0.40
C THR A 11 26.73 -2.32 -1.61
N ALA A 12 26.02 -3.41 -1.91
CA ALA A 12 25.02 -3.45 -3.00
C ALA A 12 23.78 -2.59 -2.68
N ALA A 13 23.38 -2.50 -1.41
CA ALA A 13 22.24 -1.69 -0.98
C ALA A 13 22.47 -0.17 -1.09
N LEU A 14 23.71 0.30 -1.05
CA LEU A 14 24.04 1.75 -1.13
C LEU A 14 24.01 2.29 -2.57
N SER A 15 24.25 1.45 -3.57
CA SER A 15 24.28 1.85 -4.99
C SER A 15 22.88 1.93 -5.63
N ASN A 16 21.83 1.37 -5.00
CA ASN A 16 20.48 1.25 -5.57
C ASN A 16 19.44 2.21 -4.96
N ARG A 17 19.89 3.26 -4.26
CA ARG A 17 18.96 4.32 -3.78
C ARG A 17 18.58 5.22 -4.93
N MET A 18 17.29 5.26 -5.25
CA MET A 18 16.77 6.09 -6.34
C MET A 18 15.62 6.94 -5.85
N ALA A 19 15.48 8.11 -6.47
CA ALA A 19 14.36 8.98 -6.20
C ALA A 19 13.05 8.42 -6.79
N PHE A 20 11.95 8.95 -6.33
CA PHE A 20 10.60 8.63 -6.74
C PHE A 20 10.10 9.70 -7.72
N GLN A 21 9.16 9.34 -8.57
CA GLN A 21 8.40 10.26 -9.39
C GLN A 21 6.92 9.95 -9.22
N ALA A 22 6.19 10.83 -8.56
CA ALA A 22 4.73 10.75 -8.53
C ALA A 22 4.17 11.17 -9.89
N VAL A 23 3.12 10.49 -10.34
CA VAL A 23 2.39 10.86 -11.55
C VAL A 23 0.89 10.92 -11.27
N THR A 24 0.17 11.74 -12.03
CA THR A 24 -1.30 11.67 -12.02
C THR A 24 -1.73 10.25 -12.31
N PRO A 25 -2.53 9.62 -11.44
CA PRO A 25 -2.87 8.21 -11.58
C PRO A 25 -3.51 7.89 -12.94
N PHE A 26 -3.01 6.86 -13.61
CA PHE A 26 -3.50 6.43 -14.92
C PHE A 26 -3.61 4.90 -15.02
N ARG A 27 -4.54 4.41 -15.87
CA ARG A 27 -4.72 2.99 -16.14
C ARG A 27 -3.59 2.44 -17.00
N PHE A 28 -2.72 1.63 -16.37
CA PHE A 28 -1.65 0.92 -17.07
C PHE A 28 -2.15 -0.39 -17.68
N ALA A 29 -2.94 -1.16 -16.94
CA ALA A 29 -3.50 -2.44 -17.39
C ALA A 29 -4.94 -2.62 -16.90
N ASP A 30 -5.75 -3.28 -17.72
CA ASP A 30 -7.12 -3.72 -17.38
C ASP A 30 -7.44 -4.97 -18.18
N SER A 31 -7.34 -6.13 -17.56
CA SER A 31 -7.50 -7.42 -18.23
C SER A 31 -8.94 -7.68 -18.73
N ARG A 32 -9.93 -6.99 -18.13
CA ARG A 32 -11.33 -7.10 -18.56
C ARG A 32 -11.54 -6.58 -19.99
N ASN A 33 -10.71 -5.61 -20.41
CA ASN A 33 -10.78 -4.95 -21.69
C ASN A 33 -9.56 -5.24 -22.58
N GLY A 34 -8.70 -6.20 -22.20
CA GLY A 34 -7.48 -6.56 -22.94
C GLY A 34 -6.41 -5.44 -22.96
N ILE A 35 -6.50 -4.46 -22.05
CA ILE A 35 -5.49 -3.40 -21.95
C ILE A 35 -4.24 -3.97 -21.30
N THR A 36 -3.16 -4.07 -22.05
CA THR A 36 -1.83 -4.58 -21.68
C THR A 36 -1.78 -6.10 -21.49
N LEU A 37 -2.80 -6.74 -20.90
CA LEU A 37 -2.88 -8.18 -20.65
C LEU A 37 -4.33 -8.67 -20.64
N GLY A 38 -4.51 -9.99 -20.77
CA GLY A 38 -5.80 -10.67 -20.55
C GLY A 38 -5.98 -11.11 -19.09
N ARG A 39 -7.09 -11.79 -18.81
CA ARG A 39 -7.42 -12.38 -17.51
C ARG A 39 -6.29 -13.29 -17.03
N LEU A 40 -5.88 -13.16 -15.77
CA LEU A 40 -4.85 -14.01 -15.19
C LEU A 40 -5.37 -15.44 -15.00
N PRO A 41 -4.64 -16.46 -15.47
CA PRO A 41 -4.94 -17.85 -15.16
C PRO A 41 -4.62 -18.16 -13.68
N ALA A 42 -5.28 -19.19 -13.14
CA ALA A 42 -4.97 -19.65 -11.78
C ALA A 42 -3.60 -20.32 -11.71
N ASN A 43 -2.87 -20.04 -10.62
CA ASN A 43 -1.62 -20.71 -10.26
C ASN A 43 -0.51 -20.64 -11.34
N GLN A 44 -0.55 -19.60 -12.16
CA GLN A 44 0.47 -19.33 -13.16
C GLN A 44 1.02 -17.93 -13.01
N GLN A 45 2.32 -17.78 -13.24
CA GLN A 45 2.97 -16.49 -13.28
C GLN A 45 2.86 -15.89 -14.69
N VAL A 46 2.42 -14.64 -14.77
CA VAL A 46 2.34 -13.85 -16.01
C VAL A 46 3.35 -12.72 -15.93
N ARG A 47 4.27 -12.64 -16.89
CA ARG A 47 5.27 -11.57 -17.00
C ARG A 47 4.72 -10.44 -17.85
N VAL A 48 4.84 -9.21 -17.36
CA VAL A 48 4.33 -7.98 -18.00
C VAL A 48 5.44 -6.97 -18.11
N LYS A 49 5.73 -6.51 -19.34
CA LYS A 49 6.68 -5.41 -19.58
C LYS A 49 6.07 -4.10 -19.11
N VAL A 50 6.76 -3.41 -18.19
CA VAL A 50 6.32 -2.13 -17.61
C VAL A 50 7.20 -0.98 -18.09
N ALA A 51 8.53 -1.13 -17.99
CA ALA A 51 9.46 -0.09 -18.41
C ALA A 51 9.36 0.22 -19.90
N GLY A 52 9.31 1.51 -20.24
CA GLY A 52 9.17 1.99 -21.62
C GLY A 52 7.75 1.84 -22.20
N ARG A 53 6.74 1.53 -21.38
CA ARG A 53 5.36 1.37 -21.82
C ARG A 53 4.45 2.46 -21.25
N ARG A 54 3.46 2.87 -22.05
CA ARG A 54 2.40 3.82 -21.65
C ARG A 54 2.92 5.12 -21.01
N GLY A 55 4.03 5.67 -21.53
CA GLY A 55 4.65 6.89 -21.03
C GLY A 55 5.62 6.71 -19.86
N LEU A 56 5.80 5.50 -19.35
CA LEU A 56 6.81 5.23 -18.33
C LEU A 56 8.23 5.19 -18.94
N PRO A 57 9.26 5.70 -18.24
CA PRO A 57 10.65 5.61 -18.72
C PRO A 57 11.14 4.17 -18.85
N GLY A 58 12.13 3.95 -19.72
CA GLY A 58 12.72 2.63 -19.97
C GLY A 58 13.65 2.10 -18.86
N ASN A 59 14.04 2.95 -17.91
CA ASN A 59 15.02 2.64 -16.86
C ASN A 59 14.45 2.66 -15.45
N ILE A 60 13.15 2.44 -15.30
CA ILE A 60 12.51 2.36 -13.97
C ILE A 60 12.89 1.06 -13.26
N SER A 61 13.13 1.16 -11.95
CA SER A 61 13.53 0.04 -11.07
C SER A 61 12.39 -0.48 -10.20
N ALA A 62 11.36 0.34 -9.97
CA ALA A 62 10.15 -0.06 -9.25
C ALA A 62 8.95 0.74 -9.78
N ILE A 63 7.77 0.14 -9.65
CA ILE A 63 6.49 0.78 -9.98
C ILE A 63 5.66 0.95 -8.71
N SER A 64 5.06 2.12 -8.55
CA SER A 64 4.04 2.40 -7.54
C SER A 64 2.67 2.34 -8.21
N ALA A 65 1.82 1.43 -7.77
CA ALA A 65 0.52 1.22 -8.39
C ALA A 65 -0.55 0.75 -7.40
N ASN A 66 -1.79 1.09 -7.70
CA ASN A 66 -2.95 0.47 -7.12
C ASN A 66 -3.33 -0.75 -7.96
N PHE A 67 -3.20 -1.93 -7.36
CA PHE A 67 -3.60 -3.20 -7.96
C PHE A 67 -5.02 -3.54 -7.52
N THR A 68 -5.91 -3.87 -8.45
CA THR A 68 -7.29 -4.27 -8.10
C THR A 68 -7.60 -5.63 -8.71
N GLY A 69 -7.82 -6.63 -7.85
CA GLY A 69 -8.34 -7.94 -8.25
C GLY A 69 -9.86 -7.87 -8.42
N VAL A 70 -10.40 -8.44 -9.51
CA VAL A 70 -11.83 -8.36 -9.86
C VAL A 70 -12.33 -9.69 -10.39
N GLY A 71 -13.54 -10.08 -9.96
CA GLY A 71 -14.28 -11.18 -10.59
C GLY A 71 -13.64 -12.56 -10.43
N ALA A 72 -12.91 -12.81 -9.35
CA ALA A 72 -12.45 -14.14 -8.99
C ALA A 72 -13.65 -15.03 -8.62
N PRO A 73 -13.71 -16.30 -9.02
CA PRO A 73 -14.85 -17.19 -8.74
C PRO A 73 -14.91 -17.64 -7.28
N SER A 74 -13.80 -17.56 -6.55
CA SER A 74 -13.68 -17.93 -5.14
C SER A 74 -12.63 -17.07 -4.43
N ALA A 75 -12.61 -17.15 -3.09
CA ALA A 75 -11.59 -16.48 -2.29
C ALA A 75 -10.18 -16.93 -2.67
N GLY A 76 -9.24 -15.98 -2.65
CA GLY A 76 -7.87 -16.23 -3.04
C GLY A 76 -6.96 -15.02 -2.80
N TYR A 77 -5.82 -15.05 -3.44
CA TYR A 77 -4.84 -13.97 -3.35
C TYR A 77 -4.17 -13.69 -4.70
N PHE A 78 -3.71 -12.47 -4.82
CA PHE A 78 -2.92 -11.99 -5.93
C PHE A 78 -1.57 -11.50 -5.43
N THR A 79 -0.53 -11.72 -6.22
CA THR A 79 0.81 -11.23 -5.97
C THR A 79 1.36 -10.49 -7.16
N ALA A 80 1.89 -9.29 -6.92
CA ALA A 80 2.76 -8.56 -7.82
C ALA A 80 4.19 -8.63 -7.28
N SER A 81 5.16 -9.02 -8.10
CA SER A 81 6.54 -9.21 -7.68
C SER A 81 7.54 -8.89 -8.78
N ASN A 82 8.83 -8.78 -8.41
CA ASN A 82 9.89 -8.96 -9.38
C ASN A 82 9.86 -10.42 -9.84
N CYS A 83 10.26 -10.70 -11.07
CA CYS A 83 10.08 -12.02 -11.69
C CYS A 83 11.04 -13.11 -11.17
N ALA A 84 11.75 -12.88 -10.09
CA ALA A 84 12.75 -13.80 -9.57
C ALA A 84 12.17 -15.03 -8.82
N GLU A 85 10.87 -15.02 -8.47
CA GLU A 85 10.20 -16.11 -7.76
C GLU A 85 9.00 -16.61 -8.55
N ALA A 86 8.99 -17.91 -8.88
CA ALA A 86 7.86 -18.51 -9.61
C ALA A 86 6.59 -18.66 -8.76
N ASN A 87 6.74 -18.90 -7.45
CA ASN A 87 5.66 -19.04 -6.47
C ASN A 87 5.94 -18.18 -5.26
N PRO A 88 5.49 -16.92 -5.25
CA PRO A 88 5.72 -16.02 -4.13
C PRO A 88 4.95 -16.48 -2.88
N SER A 89 5.64 -16.51 -1.74
CA SER A 89 5.06 -16.89 -0.45
C SER A 89 4.32 -15.73 0.25
N PHE A 90 4.14 -14.61 -0.44
CA PHE A 90 3.46 -13.41 0.04
C PHE A 90 2.33 -13.03 -0.91
N SER A 91 1.37 -12.24 -0.43
CA SER A 91 0.30 -11.68 -1.24
C SER A 91 0.40 -10.16 -1.29
N THR A 92 0.12 -9.56 -2.45
CA THR A 92 -0.10 -8.13 -2.57
C THR A 92 -1.51 -7.78 -2.10
N LEU A 93 -2.51 -8.55 -2.51
CA LEU A 93 -3.89 -8.41 -2.03
C LEU A 93 -4.57 -9.76 -1.88
N ASN A 94 -5.61 -9.79 -1.06
CA ASN A 94 -6.47 -10.94 -0.85
C ASN A 94 -7.89 -10.56 -1.26
N TYR A 95 -8.62 -11.45 -1.89
CA TYR A 95 -9.97 -11.20 -2.41
C TYR A 95 -10.92 -12.31 -2.03
N GLU A 96 -12.18 -11.95 -1.90
CA GLU A 96 -13.33 -12.87 -1.86
C GLU A 96 -13.91 -13.08 -3.25
N ALA A 97 -14.81 -14.05 -3.40
CA ALA A 97 -15.51 -14.29 -4.64
C ALA A 97 -16.24 -13.02 -5.11
N ASN A 98 -16.06 -12.67 -6.39
CA ASN A 98 -16.71 -11.53 -7.06
C ASN A 98 -16.49 -10.16 -6.40
N ASP A 99 -15.47 -10.01 -5.54
CA ASP A 99 -15.11 -8.71 -4.95
C ASP A 99 -14.15 -7.93 -5.87
N GLY A 100 -14.15 -6.61 -5.75
CA GLY A 100 -13.20 -5.68 -6.36
C GLY A 100 -12.28 -5.11 -5.30
N VAL A 101 -11.16 -5.78 -5.02
CA VAL A 101 -10.25 -5.41 -3.91
C VAL A 101 -9.05 -4.66 -4.44
N PRO A 102 -8.91 -3.36 -4.12
CA PRO A 102 -7.70 -2.60 -4.40
C PRO A 102 -6.65 -2.77 -3.29
N ASN A 103 -5.38 -2.69 -3.66
CA ASN A 103 -4.28 -2.48 -2.75
C ASN A 103 -3.13 -1.74 -3.43
N GLN A 104 -2.64 -0.69 -2.78
CA GLN A 104 -1.47 0.08 -3.20
C GLN A 104 -0.18 -0.64 -2.81
N ALA A 105 0.75 -0.75 -3.75
CA ALA A 105 2.09 -1.26 -3.45
C ALA A 105 3.16 -0.59 -4.32
N ILE A 106 4.39 -0.55 -3.79
CA ILE A 106 5.59 -0.21 -4.58
C ILE A 106 6.34 -1.52 -4.81
N ILE A 107 6.37 -1.96 -6.06
CA ILE A 107 6.90 -3.27 -6.44
C ILE A 107 8.19 -3.11 -7.26
N PRO A 108 9.31 -3.73 -6.83
CA PRO A 108 10.51 -3.81 -7.62
C PRO A 108 10.27 -4.51 -8.97
N LEU A 109 10.96 -4.06 -10.01
CA LEU A 109 10.92 -4.67 -11.34
C LEU A 109 12.17 -5.52 -11.60
N ASP A 110 12.03 -6.54 -12.42
CA ASP A 110 13.13 -7.35 -12.93
C ASP A 110 13.43 -6.98 -14.38
N GLY A 111 14.50 -6.19 -14.61
CA GLY A 111 14.83 -5.69 -15.95
C GLY A 111 13.72 -4.84 -16.59
N GLY A 112 12.88 -4.20 -15.77
CA GLY A 112 11.73 -3.42 -16.20
C GLY A 112 10.45 -4.24 -16.39
N ASP A 113 10.43 -5.51 -15.96
CA ASP A 113 9.28 -6.40 -16.00
C ASP A 113 8.68 -6.59 -14.60
N LEU A 114 7.37 -6.76 -14.58
CA LEU A 114 6.55 -7.10 -13.41
C LEU A 114 6.00 -8.50 -13.59
N CYS A 115 6.06 -9.33 -12.56
CA CYS A 115 5.40 -10.63 -12.54
C CYS A 115 4.15 -10.63 -11.68
N LEU A 116 3.10 -11.20 -12.23
CA LEU A 116 1.76 -11.29 -11.65
C LEU A 116 1.41 -12.74 -11.44
N PHE A 117 0.86 -13.05 -10.27
CA PHE A 117 0.37 -14.39 -9.94
C PHE A 117 -0.99 -14.26 -9.27
N SER A 118 -1.89 -15.17 -9.56
CA SER A 118 -3.16 -15.27 -8.85
C SER A 118 -3.49 -16.73 -8.54
N SER A 119 -3.98 -16.98 -7.32
CA SER A 119 -4.40 -18.33 -6.92
C SER A 119 -5.70 -18.79 -7.56
N GLN A 120 -6.49 -17.85 -8.12
CA GLN A 120 -7.72 -18.12 -8.85
C GLN A 120 -7.70 -17.37 -10.19
N PRO A 121 -8.47 -17.80 -11.20
CA PRO A 121 -8.62 -17.01 -12.42
C PRO A 121 -9.22 -15.64 -12.06
N THR A 122 -8.48 -14.56 -12.31
CA THR A 122 -8.85 -13.23 -11.81
C THR A 122 -8.57 -12.16 -12.84
N ASP A 123 -9.48 -11.22 -13.02
CA ASP A 123 -9.15 -9.99 -13.71
C ASP A 123 -8.35 -9.07 -12.82
N ILE A 124 -7.38 -8.40 -13.41
CA ILE A 124 -6.51 -7.46 -12.71
C ILE A 124 -6.54 -6.09 -13.39
N ILE A 125 -6.62 -5.07 -12.56
CA ILE A 125 -6.47 -3.69 -12.95
C ILE A 125 -5.20 -3.17 -12.30
N ILE A 126 -4.36 -2.44 -13.05
CA ILE A 126 -3.15 -1.81 -12.55
C ILE A 126 -3.22 -0.31 -12.88
N ASP A 127 -3.37 0.50 -11.86
CA ASP A 127 -3.40 1.95 -11.95
C ASP A 127 -2.11 2.53 -11.37
N VAL A 128 -1.25 3.06 -12.24
CA VAL A 128 0.07 3.60 -11.86
C VAL A 128 -0.10 5.00 -11.30
N ASN A 129 0.56 5.27 -10.17
CA ASN A 129 0.61 6.59 -9.53
C ASN A 129 2.05 7.07 -9.26
N GLY A 130 3.06 6.29 -9.64
CA GLY A 130 4.46 6.68 -9.53
C GLY A 130 5.42 5.58 -9.95
N TYR A 131 6.70 5.94 -9.99
CA TYR A 131 7.78 5.02 -10.27
C TYR A 131 9.09 5.46 -9.60
N VAL A 132 10.04 4.55 -9.51
CA VAL A 132 11.39 4.79 -9.00
C VAL A 132 12.37 4.65 -10.16
N SER A 133 13.23 5.65 -10.38
CA SER A 133 14.22 5.61 -11.46
C SER A 133 15.44 6.49 -11.15
N PRO A 134 16.57 6.28 -11.85
CA PRO A 134 17.74 7.17 -11.75
C PRO A 134 17.47 8.62 -12.19
N GLY A 135 16.48 8.83 -13.07
CA GLY A 135 16.11 10.15 -13.58
C GLY A 135 14.99 10.85 -12.81
N ALA A 136 14.48 10.23 -11.74
CA ALA A 136 13.53 10.85 -10.83
C ALA A 136 14.26 11.76 -9.82
N ASP A 137 13.56 12.74 -9.25
CA ASP A 137 14.10 13.76 -8.34
C ASP A 137 13.39 13.86 -6.99
N GLN A 138 12.20 13.26 -6.86
CA GLN A 138 11.40 13.36 -5.65
C GLN A 138 11.90 12.39 -4.57
N VAL A 139 12.01 12.90 -3.36
CA VAL A 139 12.41 12.16 -2.17
C VAL A 139 11.27 12.15 -1.14
N PHE A 140 11.16 11.08 -0.36
CA PHE A 140 10.08 10.87 0.58
C PHE A 140 10.43 11.32 1.98
N GLU A 141 9.63 12.17 2.58
CA GLU A 141 9.71 12.52 4.00
C GLU A 141 8.57 11.83 4.75
N PRO A 142 8.87 10.81 5.56
CA PRO A 142 7.87 10.11 6.35
C PRO A 142 7.49 10.94 7.58
N VAL A 143 6.19 10.98 7.88
CA VAL A 143 5.67 11.63 9.08
C VAL A 143 4.95 10.64 9.98
N SER A 144 4.81 10.98 11.27
CA SER A 144 3.84 10.33 12.13
C SER A 144 2.45 10.53 11.54
N PRO A 145 1.64 9.48 11.38
CA PRO A 145 0.34 9.60 10.72
C PRO A 145 -0.53 10.67 11.38
N LYS A 146 -1.11 11.55 10.56
CA LYS A 146 -1.97 12.63 11.02
C LYS A 146 -3.26 12.70 10.23
N ARG A 147 -4.41 12.83 10.93
CA ARG A 147 -5.70 13.05 10.29
C ARG A 147 -5.79 14.45 9.72
N LEU A 148 -6.03 14.52 8.41
CA LEU A 148 -6.26 15.76 7.69
C LEU A 148 -7.76 16.05 7.52
N TYR A 149 -8.56 15.00 7.34
CA TYR A 149 -10.00 15.14 7.12
C TYR A 149 -10.77 13.94 7.67
N ASP A 150 -11.94 14.22 8.26
CA ASP A 150 -12.90 13.21 8.70
C ASP A 150 -14.32 13.80 8.54
N SER A 151 -15.12 13.18 7.68
CA SER A 151 -16.49 13.65 7.39
C SER A 151 -17.52 13.21 8.42
N ARG A 152 -17.19 12.25 9.31
CA ARG A 152 -18.13 11.65 10.26
C ARG A 152 -18.63 12.63 11.33
N PRO A 153 -17.76 13.41 12.01
CA PRO A 153 -18.21 14.32 13.08
C PRO A 153 -19.20 15.38 12.61
N LYS A 154 -19.13 15.75 11.33
CA LYS A 154 -20.04 16.75 10.72
C LYS A 154 -21.25 16.12 10.04
N ALA A 155 -21.36 14.78 10.03
CA ALA A 155 -22.37 14.02 9.29
C ALA A 155 -22.48 14.44 7.80
N GLN A 156 -21.34 14.74 7.15
CA GLN A 156 -21.26 15.20 5.77
C GLN A 156 -20.56 14.15 4.89
N PRO A 157 -21.23 13.04 4.55
CA PRO A 157 -20.63 12.04 3.67
C PRO A 157 -20.39 12.63 2.27
N LEU A 158 -19.35 12.13 1.60
CA LEU A 158 -19.10 12.41 0.19
C LEU A 158 -20.22 11.74 -0.64
N ARG A 159 -20.88 12.51 -1.49
CA ARG A 159 -22.01 12.05 -2.31
C ARG A 159 -21.59 11.85 -3.77
N PRO A 160 -22.30 11.01 -4.55
CA PRO A 160 -22.07 10.87 -5.97
C PRO A 160 -22.06 12.22 -6.70
N GLY A 161 -21.06 12.42 -7.57
CA GLY A 161 -20.88 13.66 -8.33
C GLY A 161 -20.32 14.84 -7.54
N GLN A 162 -20.20 14.75 -6.24
CA GLN A 162 -19.57 15.76 -5.41
C GLN A 162 -18.02 15.65 -5.53
N VAL A 163 -17.35 16.81 -5.53
CA VAL A 163 -15.88 16.91 -5.42
C VAL A 163 -15.57 17.51 -4.05
N LEU A 164 -14.90 16.73 -3.21
CA LEU A 164 -14.37 17.15 -1.92
C LEU A 164 -12.92 17.59 -2.09
N ARG A 165 -12.61 18.84 -1.77
CA ARG A 165 -11.22 19.36 -1.75
C ARG A 165 -10.66 19.19 -0.34
N VAL A 166 -9.52 18.52 -0.23
CA VAL A 166 -8.79 18.32 1.03
C VAL A 166 -7.45 19.04 0.92
N ARG A 167 -7.19 19.99 1.83
CA ARG A 167 -5.88 20.60 1.94
C ARG A 167 -4.91 19.59 2.55
N VAL A 168 -3.83 19.31 1.82
CA VAL A 168 -2.83 18.31 2.24
C VAL A 168 -1.48 18.92 2.54
N GLU A 169 -1.31 20.22 2.31
CA GLU A 169 -0.08 20.99 2.55
C GLU A 169 -0.34 22.21 3.44
N GLY A 170 0.73 22.75 4.02
CA GLY A 170 0.72 24.00 4.77
C GLY A 170 0.03 23.89 6.12
N ALA A 171 -0.67 24.93 6.54
CA ALA A 171 -1.28 25.02 7.88
C ALA A 171 -2.20 23.82 8.19
N GLY A 172 -1.90 23.13 9.28
CA GLY A 172 -2.63 21.94 9.72
C GLY A 172 -2.14 20.61 9.14
N SER A 173 -1.28 20.62 8.12
CA SER A 173 -0.61 19.44 7.56
C SER A 173 0.86 19.38 7.99
N PRO A 174 1.46 18.18 8.12
CA PRO A 174 2.90 18.04 8.25
C PRO A 174 3.66 18.24 6.93
N ALA A 175 2.97 18.23 5.77
CA ALA A 175 3.58 18.52 4.49
C ALA A 175 3.71 20.02 4.27
N PRO A 176 4.91 20.53 3.88
CA PRO A 176 5.11 21.94 3.54
C PRO A 176 4.44 22.31 2.22
N SER A 177 4.31 23.60 1.96
CA SER A 177 3.74 24.12 0.69
C SER A 177 4.57 23.79 -0.56
N ALA A 178 5.75 23.23 -0.40
CA ALA A 178 6.63 22.77 -1.49
C ALA A 178 6.55 21.24 -1.72
N ALA A 179 5.62 20.55 -1.08
CA ALA A 179 5.39 19.15 -1.36
C ALA A 179 4.80 19.00 -2.77
N VAL A 180 5.31 18.05 -3.54
CA VAL A 180 4.85 17.79 -4.92
C VAL A 180 3.88 16.61 -5.00
N ALA A 181 3.88 15.78 -3.96
CA ALA A 181 2.93 14.68 -3.78
C ALA A 181 2.82 14.28 -2.31
N VAL A 182 1.75 13.56 -1.96
CA VAL A 182 1.52 13.05 -0.60
C VAL A 182 1.23 11.56 -0.62
N ALA A 183 1.68 10.89 0.46
CA ALA A 183 1.28 9.53 0.79
C ALA A 183 0.16 9.62 1.83
N LEU A 184 -1.01 9.09 1.48
CA LEU A 184 -2.21 9.13 2.29
C LEU A 184 -2.68 7.70 2.60
N ASN A 185 -3.39 7.54 3.71
CA ASN A 185 -4.31 6.44 3.92
C ASN A 185 -5.72 6.98 3.78
N LEU A 186 -6.45 6.49 2.80
CA LEU A 186 -7.82 6.89 2.50
C LEU A 186 -8.77 5.78 2.96
N THR A 187 -9.77 6.14 3.79
CA THR A 187 -10.76 5.19 4.28
C THR A 187 -12.16 5.63 3.88
N GLY A 188 -12.89 4.76 3.18
CA GLY A 188 -14.33 4.85 2.99
C GLY A 188 -15.04 4.16 4.15
N VAL A 189 -16.07 4.80 4.73
CA VAL A 189 -16.76 4.30 5.92
C VAL A 189 -18.27 4.33 5.70
N LEU A 190 -18.93 3.21 5.99
CA LEU A 190 -20.38 3.02 5.88
C LEU A 190 -20.92 3.49 4.52
N PRO A 191 -20.40 3.01 3.39
CA PRO A 191 -20.95 3.34 2.10
C PRO A 191 -22.37 2.78 1.95
N ASP A 192 -23.24 3.54 1.29
CA ASP A 192 -24.63 3.13 1.01
C ASP A 192 -24.75 2.05 -0.06
N GLN A 193 -23.69 1.86 -0.84
CA GLN A 193 -23.55 0.80 -1.86
C GLN A 193 -22.08 0.42 -2.03
N THR A 194 -21.84 -0.69 -2.73
CA THR A 194 -20.50 -1.03 -3.24
C THR A 194 -20.16 -0.11 -4.40
N GLY A 195 -18.96 0.50 -4.36
CA GLY A 195 -18.58 1.46 -5.38
C GLY A 195 -17.09 1.79 -5.36
N TRP A 196 -16.74 3.02 -5.71
CA TRP A 196 -15.36 3.50 -5.74
C TRP A 196 -15.25 4.93 -5.20
N ILE A 197 -14.08 5.24 -4.66
CA ILE A 197 -13.63 6.61 -4.35
C ILE A 197 -12.30 6.83 -5.08
N ARG A 198 -12.13 8.00 -5.68
CA ARG A 198 -10.93 8.45 -6.38
C ARG A 198 -10.26 9.58 -5.65
N ALA A 199 -8.92 9.61 -5.68
CA ALA A 199 -8.10 10.72 -5.25
C ALA A 199 -7.27 11.21 -6.43
N PHE A 200 -7.24 12.51 -6.67
CA PHE A 200 -6.52 13.12 -7.80
C PHE A 200 -6.12 14.57 -7.47
N PRO A 201 -5.11 15.16 -8.13
CA PRO A 201 -4.79 16.58 -7.97
C PRO A 201 -5.99 17.44 -8.38
N CYS A 202 -6.34 18.47 -7.60
CA CYS A 202 -7.56 19.25 -7.85
C CYS A 202 -7.52 20.11 -9.12
N ASP A 203 -6.35 20.35 -9.69
CA ASP A 203 -6.13 21.06 -10.96
C ASP A 203 -6.03 20.12 -12.18
N ALA A 204 -6.00 18.80 -11.94
CA ALA A 204 -5.99 17.82 -13.02
C ALA A 204 -7.43 17.42 -13.42
N LYS A 205 -7.59 16.92 -14.66
CA LYS A 205 -8.84 16.24 -15.04
C LYS A 205 -9.05 15.05 -14.12
N GLN A 206 -10.31 14.85 -13.71
CA GLN A 206 -10.72 13.67 -12.98
C GLN A 206 -10.30 12.41 -13.73
N THR A 207 -9.50 11.58 -13.06
CA THR A 207 -9.01 10.32 -13.64
C THR A 207 -10.12 9.25 -13.66
N SER A 208 -9.98 8.26 -14.54
CA SER A 208 -10.90 7.10 -14.56
C SER A 208 -10.53 6.00 -13.56
N VAL A 209 -9.43 6.17 -12.79
CA VAL A 209 -8.89 5.17 -11.87
C VAL A 209 -9.48 5.31 -10.46
N SER A 210 -9.73 4.20 -9.78
CA SER A 210 -10.17 4.20 -8.38
C SER A 210 -8.99 4.11 -7.43
N SER A 211 -9.08 4.81 -6.31
CA SER A 211 -8.09 4.71 -5.21
C SER A 211 -8.50 3.69 -4.18
N ILE A 212 -9.78 3.61 -3.85
CA ILE A 212 -10.38 2.57 -3.00
C ILE A 212 -11.73 2.13 -3.57
N ASN A 213 -12.13 0.89 -3.25
CA ASN A 213 -13.43 0.34 -3.62
C ASN A 213 -14.18 -0.06 -2.34
N PRO A 214 -14.92 0.87 -1.72
CA PRO A 214 -15.71 0.57 -0.53
C PRO A 214 -16.84 -0.41 -0.85
N ARG A 215 -17.11 -1.30 0.11
CA ARG A 215 -18.18 -2.30 0.03
C ARG A 215 -19.33 -1.88 0.94
N PHE A 216 -20.57 -2.10 0.49
CA PHE A 216 -21.78 -1.75 1.25
C PHE A 216 -21.62 -2.03 2.75
N GLY A 217 -21.87 -1.04 3.59
CA GLY A 217 -21.85 -1.12 5.04
C GLY A 217 -20.50 -1.39 5.71
N GLN A 218 -19.40 -1.53 4.95
CA GLN A 218 -18.09 -1.87 5.49
C GLN A 218 -17.09 -0.72 5.38
N ALA A 219 -16.25 -0.57 6.41
CA ALA A 219 -15.10 0.31 6.30
C ALA A 219 -14.00 -0.37 5.48
N ARG A 220 -13.44 0.33 4.50
CA ARG A 220 -12.28 -0.13 3.71
C ARG A 220 -11.26 0.98 3.60
N ALA A 221 -10.01 0.67 3.90
CA ALA A 221 -8.88 1.58 3.74
C ALA A 221 -7.98 1.14 2.58
N ASN A 222 -7.28 2.09 1.98
CA ASN A 222 -6.17 1.84 1.07
C ASN A 222 -5.15 2.96 1.17
N SER A 223 -3.87 2.64 1.01
CA SER A 223 -2.82 3.62 0.81
C SER A 223 -2.96 4.27 -0.57
N VAL A 224 -2.64 5.53 -0.67
CA VAL A 224 -2.71 6.30 -1.93
C VAL A 224 -1.51 7.23 -2.00
N ILE A 225 -0.78 7.19 -3.11
CA ILE A 225 0.19 8.24 -3.45
C ILE A 225 -0.44 9.08 -4.55
N VAL A 226 -0.49 10.39 -4.33
CA VAL A 226 -1.15 11.31 -5.25
C VAL A 226 -0.39 12.63 -5.31
N PRO A 227 -0.11 13.18 -6.52
CA PRO A 227 0.43 14.53 -6.65
C PRO A 227 -0.51 15.56 -6.03
N THR A 228 0.05 16.65 -5.53
CA THR A 228 -0.72 17.79 -5.03
C THR A 228 -1.04 18.76 -6.16
N ALA A 229 -2.18 19.42 -6.09
CA ALA A 229 -2.48 20.55 -6.94
C ALA A 229 -1.63 21.77 -6.55
N ALA A 230 -1.46 22.74 -7.45
CA ALA A 230 -0.67 23.94 -7.21
C ALA A 230 -1.13 24.76 -5.97
N ASP A 231 -2.38 24.59 -5.53
CA ASP A 231 -2.92 25.22 -4.32
C ASP A 231 -2.77 24.35 -3.07
N GLY A 232 -2.02 23.25 -3.12
CA GLY A 232 -1.79 22.34 -1.98
C GLY A 232 -2.98 21.46 -1.62
N THR A 233 -3.82 21.12 -2.60
CA THR A 233 -5.02 20.29 -2.37
C THR A 233 -5.01 18.99 -3.17
N VAL A 234 -5.73 18.00 -2.61
CA VAL A 234 -6.13 16.75 -3.28
C VAL A 234 -7.65 16.69 -3.30
N CYS A 235 -8.21 16.32 -4.43
CA CYS A 235 -9.65 16.17 -4.62
C CYS A 235 -10.10 14.70 -4.52
N LEU A 236 -11.23 14.50 -3.85
CA LEU A 236 -11.89 13.20 -3.75
C LEU A 236 -13.25 13.26 -4.45
N THR A 237 -13.61 12.18 -5.15
CA THR A 237 -14.96 11.98 -5.71
C THR A 237 -15.37 10.52 -5.56
N SER A 238 -16.67 10.27 -5.53
CA SER A 238 -17.24 8.94 -5.33
C SER A 238 -18.44 8.72 -6.23
N ASN A 239 -18.72 7.45 -6.56
CA ASN A 239 -19.98 7.06 -7.19
C ASN A 239 -21.04 6.57 -6.18
N VAL A 240 -20.71 6.54 -4.90
CA VAL A 240 -21.60 6.13 -3.80
C VAL A 240 -21.53 7.15 -2.67
N THR A 241 -22.56 7.21 -1.83
CA THR A 241 -22.52 8.01 -0.61
C THR A 241 -21.69 7.28 0.44
N SER A 242 -20.62 7.90 0.91
CA SER A 242 -19.71 7.31 1.93
C SER A 242 -19.11 8.38 2.81
N HIS A 243 -18.97 8.11 4.09
CA HIS A 243 -18.03 8.89 4.88
C HIS A 243 -16.62 8.62 4.42
N VAL A 244 -15.77 9.64 4.50
CA VAL A 244 -14.35 9.54 4.12
C VAL A 244 -13.45 10.07 5.22
N ILE A 245 -12.32 9.38 5.39
CA ILE A 245 -11.25 9.76 6.30
C ILE A 245 -9.97 9.84 5.47
N VAL A 246 -9.18 10.87 5.70
CA VAL A 246 -7.89 11.09 5.03
C VAL A 246 -6.82 11.29 6.10
N ASP A 247 -5.89 10.36 6.18
CA ASP A 247 -4.72 10.43 7.06
C ASP A 247 -3.44 10.55 6.20
N ILE A 248 -2.55 11.49 6.51
CA ILE A 248 -1.25 11.62 5.84
C ILE A 248 -0.19 10.80 6.57
N THR A 249 0.65 10.09 5.81
CA THR A 249 1.75 9.25 6.31
C THR A 249 3.13 9.73 5.85
N GLY A 250 3.16 10.66 4.89
CA GLY A 250 4.37 11.27 4.38
C GLY A 250 4.10 12.15 3.15
N TRP A 251 5.14 12.80 2.68
CA TRP A 251 5.08 13.65 1.51
C TRP A 251 6.34 13.51 0.64
N PHE A 252 6.26 13.92 -0.60
CA PHE A 252 7.35 13.91 -1.56
C PHE A 252 7.73 15.35 -1.93
N GLY A 253 9.03 15.61 -2.01
CA GLY A 253 9.59 16.89 -2.43
C GLY A 253 10.92 16.69 -3.12
N GLU A 254 11.53 17.77 -3.61
CA GLU A 254 12.75 17.72 -4.42
C GLU A 254 14.04 17.93 -3.61
N SER A 255 13.96 18.40 -2.36
CA SER A 255 15.14 18.86 -1.62
C SER A 255 15.49 18.07 -0.38
N THR A 256 14.50 17.63 0.40
CA THR A 256 14.71 16.94 1.67
C THR A 256 13.89 15.67 1.74
N GLY A 257 14.49 14.60 2.22
CA GLY A 257 13.80 13.30 2.38
C GLY A 257 14.68 12.12 2.00
N GLN A 258 14.05 10.97 1.85
CA GLN A 258 14.69 9.67 1.68
C GLN A 258 14.46 9.14 0.26
N LYS A 259 15.48 8.52 -0.31
CA LYS A 259 15.38 7.76 -1.56
C LYS A 259 14.89 6.35 -1.30
N PHE A 260 14.22 5.77 -2.28
CA PHE A 260 13.71 4.40 -2.19
C PHE A 260 14.82 3.39 -2.49
N VAL A 261 14.87 2.35 -1.68
CA VAL A 261 15.66 1.14 -1.91
C VAL A 261 14.69 0.00 -2.10
N PRO A 262 14.49 -0.46 -3.33
CA PRO A 262 13.63 -1.61 -3.58
C PRO A 262 14.22 -2.86 -2.93
N ILE A 263 13.38 -3.66 -2.29
CA ILE A 263 13.73 -4.92 -1.66
C ILE A 263 12.90 -6.02 -2.30
N ARG A 264 13.53 -7.15 -2.62
CA ARG A 264 12.77 -8.36 -2.95
C ARG A 264 11.76 -8.61 -1.82
N PRO A 265 10.48 -8.79 -2.12
CA PRO A 265 9.47 -8.93 -1.09
C PRO A 265 9.86 -9.99 -0.06
N LEU A 266 9.82 -9.60 1.20
CA LEU A 266 10.30 -10.42 2.31
C LEU A 266 9.31 -10.38 3.46
N ARG A 267 8.94 -11.55 4.00
CA ARG A 267 8.12 -11.64 5.21
C ARG A 267 8.92 -11.25 6.44
N LEU A 268 8.48 -10.20 7.14
CA LEU A 268 9.06 -9.75 8.40
C LEU A 268 8.46 -10.50 9.58
N THR A 269 7.15 -10.75 9.57
CA THR A 269 6.45 -11.50 10.62
C THR A 269 5.20 -12.19 10.09
N ASP A 270 4.85 -13.31 10.71
CA ASP A 270 3.62 -14.07 10.48
C ASP A 270 3.19 -14.72 11.79
N THR A 271 2.17 -14.18 12.44
CA THR A 271 1.73 -14.67 13.75
C THR A 271 0.98 -16.00 13.70
N ARG A 272 0.69 -16.53 12.50
CA ARG A 272 0.09 -17.87 12.30
C ARG A 272 1.10 -19.00 12.44
N GLN A 273 2.38 -18.70 12.36
CA GLN A 273 3.46 -19.69 12.33
C GLN A 273 4.39 -19.53 13.53
N THR A 274 4.88 -20.69 14.03
CA THR A 274 6.05 -20.71 14.90
C THR A 274 7.28 -20.51 14.04
N HIS A 275 7.87 -19.33 14.08
CA HIS A 275 9.11 -19.07 13.36
C HIS A 275 10.15 -18.51 14.32
N PRO A 276 11.28 -19.24 14.52
CA PRO A 276 12.41 -18.74 15.32
C PRO A 276 12.85 -17.39 14.72
N GLY A 277 12.83 -16.33 15.53
CA GLY A 277 13.21 -14.97 15.10
C GLY A 277 12.11 -14.13 14.48
N LEU A 278 10.94 -14.66 14.14
CA LEU A 278 9.78 -13.86 13.70
C LEU A 278 8.81 -13.54 14.86
N ASN A 279 8.53 -14.49 15.73
CA ASN A 279 7.58 -14.33 16.84
C ASN A 279 8.27 -14.52 18.22
N GLY A 280 9.59 -14.28 18.31
CA GLY A 280 10.34 -14.52 19.54
C GLY A 280 10.33 -15.99 19.99
N GLY A 281 10.11 -16.95 19.06
CA GLY A 281 10.05 -18.38 19.33
C GLY A 281 8.76 -18.87 19.99
N ASN A 282 7.80 -17.98 20.22
CA ASN A 282 6.48 -18.34 20.75
C ASN A 282 5.54 -18.69 19.59
N GLY A 283 4.96 -19.86 19.57
CA GLY A 283 4.10 -20.43 18.53
C GLY A 283 3.04 -19.49 17.91
N PRO A 284 2.04 -20.01 17.21
CA PRO A 284 0.96 -19.19 16.63
C PRO A 284 0.30 -18.32 17.70
N ILE A 285 0.36 -16.99 17.55
CA ILE A 285 -0.23 -16.04 18.50
C ILE A 285 -1.08 -15.03 17.72
N MET A 286 -2.38 -15.04 17.98
CA MET A 286 -3.24 -13.95 17.50
C MET A 286 -2.97 -12.68 18.30
N LEU A 287 -2.92 -11.56 17.62
CA LEU A 287 -2.81 -10.24 18.24
C LEU A 287 -4.14 -9.89 18.90
N ALA A 288 -4.15 -9.82 20.21
CA ALA A 288 -5.34 -9.49 20.98
C ALA A 288 -5.67 -7.99 20.91
N PRO A 289 -6.94 -7.60 21.13
CA PRO A 289 -7.35 -6.21 21.15
C PRO A 289 -6.51 -5.34 22.07
N GLY A 290 -6.05 -4.19 21.59
CA GLY A 290 -5.21 -3.26 22.35
C GLY A 290 -3.77 -3.71 22.59
N LYS A 291 -3.38 -4.92 22.17
CA LYS A 291 -1.98 -5.36 22.25
C LYS A 291 -1.19 -4.88 21.05
N THR A 292 0.11 -4.68 21.27
CA THR A 292 1.05 -4.18 20.27
C THR A 292 2.05 -5.27 19.88
N LEU A 293 2.18 -5.47 18.58
CA LEU A 293 3.23 -6.28 17.96
C LEU A 293 4.31 -5.36 17.42
N LYS A 294 5.52 -5.43 17.99
CA LYS A 294 6.70 -4.72 17.47
C LYS A 294 7.33 -5.51 16.34
N VAL A 295 7.46 -4.88 15.16
CA VAL A 295 8.05 -5.49 13.96
C VAL A 295 9.30 -4.72 13.58
N LYS A 296 10.44 -5.40 13.62
CA LYS A 296 11.75 -4.87 13.20
C LYS A 296 11.85 -4.90 11.68
N ALA A 297 12.06 -3.74 11.06
CA ALA A 297 12.23 -3.60 9.62
C ALA A 297 13.70 -3.28 9.26
N ALA A 298 14.25 -2.15 9.72
CA ALA A 298 15.61 -1.75 9.40
C ALA A 298 16.65 -2.45 10.30
N GLY A 299 17.81 -2.81 9.72
CA GLY A 299 18.87 -3.55 10.42
C GLY A 299 18.51 -5.01 10.74
N HIS A 300 17.58 -5.60 10.00
CA HIS A 300 17.10 -6.97 10.18
C HIS A 300 16.99 -7.68 8.84
N ARG A 301 17.30 -8.98 8.78
CA ARG A 301 17.20 -9.85 7.58
C ARG A 301 17.84 -9.26 6.32
N GLY A 302 19.01 -8.64 6.44
CA GLY A 302 19.74 -8.02 5.32
C GLY A 302 19.21 -6.63 4.90
N ILE A 303 18.17 -6.13 5.54
CA ILE A 303 17.66 -4.78 5.30
C ILE A 303 18.60 -3.77 5.98
N ALA A 304 19.02 -2.76 5.24
CA ALA A 304 19.99 -1.79 5.72
C ALA A 304 19.54 -1.08 7.01
N ALA A 305 20.42 -0.95 7.97
CA ALA A 305 20.23 -0.08 9.12
C ALA A 305 20.15 1.40 8.68
N GLY A 306 19.44 2.23 9.44
CA GLY A 306 19.31 3.66 9.18
C GLY A 306 18.24 4.03 8.15
N ALA A 307 17.42 3.08 7.69
CA ALA A 307 16.19 3.40 6.97
C ALA A 307 15.26 4.22 7.87
N LYS A 308 14.60 5.23 7.29
CA LYS A 308 13.70 6.16 8.00
C LYS A 308 12.24 5.77 7.86
N ALA A 309 11.91 5.04 6.77
CA ALA A 309 10.58 4.50 6.56
C ALA A 309 10.62 3.17 5.81
N ALA A 310 9.52 2.44 5.83
CA ALA A 310 9.32 1.19 5.12
C ALA A 310 8.05 1.22 4.28
N SER A 311 8.11 0.55 3.12
CA SER A 311 6.95 0.19 2.31
C SER A 311 6.57 -1.24 2.67
N LEU A 312 5.45 -1.39 3.36
CA LEU A 312 4.97 -2.65 3.91
C LEU A 312 3.67 -3.07 3.24
N ASN A 313 3.40 -4.37 3.22
CA ASN A 313 2.07 -4.92 3.05
C ASN A 313 1.66 -5.60 4.37
N VAL A 314 0.59 -5.12 4.99
CA VAL A 314 0.11 -5.63 6.28
C VAL A 314 -1.20 -6.34 6.06
N THR A 315 -1.31 -7.58 6.56
CA THR A 315 -2.49 -8.43 6.36
C THR A 315 -3.05 -8.87 7.70
N SER A 316 -4.35 -8.66 7.91
CA SER A 316 -5.16 -9.28 8.96
C SER A 316 -5.70 -10.61 8.45
N VAL A 317 -5.64 -11.66 9.26
CA VAL A 317 -6.12 -13.00 8.88
C VAL A 317 -6.88 -13.65 10.04
N GLY A 318 -8.03 -14.25 9.73
CA GLY A 318 -8.77 -15.05 10.71
C GLY A 318 -9.48 -14.26 11.79
N ALA A 319 -9.72 -12.96 11.60
CA ALA A 319 -10.51 -12.16 12.52
C ALA A 319 -11.97 -12.64 12.54
N ALA A 320 -12.49 -12.96 13.74
CA ALA A 320 -13.89 -13.36 13.89
C ALA A 320 -14.86 -12.16 13.91
N ALA A 321 -14.40 -11.00 14.40
CA ALA A 321 -15.19 -9.78 14.54
C ALA A 321 -14.63 -8.64 13.67
N PRO A 322 -15.46 -7.65 13.32
CA PRO A 322 -14.97 -6.44 12.64
C PRO A 322 -13.93 -5.70 13.47
N GLY A 323 -12.96 -5.09 12.79
CA GLY A 323 -11.91 -4.34 13.45
C GLY A 323 -10.98 -3.62 12.48
N PHE A 324 -9.86 -3.13 13.03
CA PHE A 324 -8.84 -2.45 12.25
C PHE A 324 -7.45 -2.71 12.82
N LEU A 325 -6.45 -2.55 11.97
CA LEU A 325 -5.04 -2.47 12.35
C LEU A 325 -4.54 -1.04 12.24
N THR A 326 -3.74 -0.63 13.23
CA THR A 326 -2.93 0.58 13.21
C THR A 326 -1.47 0.20 13.05
N VAL A 327 -0.74 0.87 12.14
CA VAL A 327 0.68 0.64 11.88
C VAL A 327 1.39 1.99 11.96
N VAL A 328 2.20 2.17 12.99
CA VAL A 328 2.82 3.47 13.32
C VAL A 328 4.26 3.26 13.84
N PRO A 329 5.09 4.31 13.91
CA PRO A 329 6.34 4.26 14.68
C PRO A 329 6.05 3.83 16.12
N CYS A 330 6.89 2.97 16.70
CA CYS A 330 6.66 2.56 18.09
C CYS A 330 6.80 3.76 19.04
N GLY A 331 5.84 3.91 19.94
CA GLY A 331 5.73 5.05 20.85
C GLY A 331 4.89 6.21 20.30
N ASP A 332 4.42 6.13 19.05
CA ASP A 332 3.49 7.09 18.48
C ASP A 332 2.06 6.78 18.96
N GLY A 333 1.41 7.77 19.60
CA GLY A 333 0.05 7.64 20.15
C GLY A 333 -1.06 7.96 19.15
N THR A 334 -0.78 8.01 17.84
CA THR A 334 -1.79 8.39 16.84
C THR A 334 -2.89 7.34 16.71
N ASN A 335 -4.13 7.79 16.60
CA ASN A 335 -5.30 6.93 16.43
C ASN A 335 -5.75 6.95 14.95
N VAL A 336 -4.99 6.27 14.10
CA VAL A 336 -5.30 6.06 12.68
C VAL A 336 -5.56 4.59 12.41
N SER A 337 -6.40 4.26 11.43
CA SER A 337 -6.52 2.88 10.93
C SER A 337 -5.85 2.76 9.57
N ASN A 338 -4.92 1.83 9.42
CA ASN A 338 -4.29 1.55 8.14
C ASN A 338 -5.00 0.43 7.38
N LEU A 339 -5.69 -0.44 8.07
CA LEU A 339 -6.39 -1.58 7.50
C LEU A 339 -7.69 -1.79 8.28
N ASN A 340 -8.82 -1.97 7.58
CA ASN A 340 -10.11 -2.28 8.18
C ASN A 340 -10.59 -3.65 7.67
N PHE A 341 -11.12 -4.49 8.56
CA PHE A 341 -11.64 -5.82 8.23
C PHE A 341 -13.02 -6.03 8.84
N ALA A 342 -13.86 -6.76 8.13
CA ALA A 342 -15.26 -6.99 8.53
C ALA A 342 -15.44 -8.19 9.48
N GLY A 343 -14.39 -8.96 9.76
CA GLY A 343 -14.49 -10.25 10.45
C GLY A 343 -14.79 -11.39 9.47
N GLY A 344 -15.37 -12.48 9.98
CA GLY A 344 -15.73 -13.63 9.14
C GLY A 344 -14.55 -14.49 8.69
N GLY A 345 -13.36 -14.32 9.29
CA GLY A 345 -12.18 -15.14 9.03
C GLY A 345 -11.40 -14.82 7.75
N THR A 346 -11.83 -13.83 6.97
CA THR A 346 -11.19 -13.47 5.70
C THR A 346 -9.84 -12.79 5.88
N ALA A 347 -8.97 -12.92 4.87
CA ALA A 347 -7.70 -12.19 4.84
C ALA A 347 -7.90 -10.84 4.14
N VAL A 348 -7.47 -9.76 4.80
CA VAL A 348 -7.50 -8.40 4.24
C VAL A 348 -6.11 -7.80 4.32
N ALA A 349 -5.59 -7.30 3.19
CA ALA A 349 -4.28 -6.67 3.10
C ALA A 349 -4.40 -5.18 2.78
N ASN A 350 -3.43 -4.39 3.24
CA ASN A 350 -3.22 -3.01 2.82
C ASN A 350 -1.73 -2.66 2.78
N GLY A 351 -1.33 -1.93 1.73
CA GLY A 351 -0.02 -1.31 1.63
C GLY A 351 0.12 -0.15 2.62
N VAL A 352 1.27 -0.01 3.24
CA VAL A 352 1.53 1.06 4.21
C VAL A 352 2.93 1.61 4.00
N ASN A 353 3.03 2.91 3.65
CA ASN A 353 4.29 3.63 3.73
C ASN A 353 4.36 4.29 5.10
N VAL A 354 5.26 3.80 5.97
CA VAL A 354 5.28 4.16 7.39
C VAL A 354 6.67 4.56 7.84
N LYS A 355 6.73 5.64 8.64
CA LYS A 355 7.92 6.06 9.37
C LYS A 355 8.37 4.95 10.33
N LEU A 356 9.67 4.71 10.43
CA LEU A 356 10.24 3.82 11.44
C LEU A 356 10.62 4.61 12.70
N ASP A 357 10.55 3.94 13.85
CA ASP A 357 11.06 4.49 15.11
C ASP A 357 12.61 4.55 15.12
N GLY A 358 13.20 5.13 16.15
CA GLY A 358 14.65 5.22 16.31
C GLY A 358 15.37 3.87 16.33
N SER A 359 14.65 2.79 16.60
CA SER A 359 15.19 1.42 16.54
C SER A 359 15.05 0.78 15.15
N GLY A 360 14.40 1.42 14.18
CA GLY A 360 14.11 0.86 12.86
C GLY A 360 12.92 -0.12 12.86
N SER A 361 11.95 0.10 13.73
CA SER A 361 10.79 -0.75 13.91
C SER A 361 9.48 0.02 13.70
N VAL A 362 8.40 -0.74 13.47
CA VAL A 362 7.01 -0.28 13.54
C VAL A 362 6.27 -1.06 14.60
N CYS A 363 5.21 -0.46 15.13
CA CYS A 363 4.28 -1.08 16.04
C CYS A 363 2.93 -1.28 15.35
N VAL A 364 2.43 -2.53 15.40
CA VAL A 364 1.11 -2.91 14.87
C VAL A 364 0.20 -3.19 16.05
N THR A 365 -0.94 -2.50 16.11
CA THR A 365 -1.99 -2.75 17.10
C THR A 365 -3.27 -3.18 16.40
N SER A 366 -4.09 -3.97 17.09
CA SER A 366 -5.38 -4.41 16.58
C SER A 366 -6.51 -4.03 17.53
N SER A 367 -7.66 -3.64 16.97
CA SER A 367 -8.90 -3.41 17.74
C SER A 367 -9.69 -4.70 18.01
N ALA A 368 -9.40 -5.78 17.27
CA ALA A 368 -10.05 -7.08 17.43
C ALA A 368 -9.01 -8.22 17.33
N LEU A 369 -9.34 -9.40 17.82
CA LEU A 369 -8.47 -10.56 17.78
C LEU A 369 -8.24 -11.01 16.33
N THR A 370 -6.98 -11.03 15.89
CA THR A 370 -6.60 -11.40 14.51
C THR A 370 -5.16 -11.90 14.44
N HIS A 371 -4.85 -12.73 13.46
CA HIS A 371 -3.47 -12.92 13.04
C HIS A 371 -2.99 -11.74 12.19
N VAL A 372 -1.69 -11.45 12.28
CA VAL A 372 -1.04 -10.38 11.52
C VAL A 372 0.12 -10.94 10.72
N ILE A 373 0.17 -10.55 9.45
CA ILE A 373 1.31 -10.79 8.56
C ILE A 373 1.85 -9.43 8.13
N VAL A 374 3.18 -9.29 8.11
CA VAL A 374 3.85 -8.08 7.62
C VAL A 374 4.92 -8.49 6.62
N ASP A 375 4.74 -8.07 5.38
CA ASP A 375 5.71 -8.20 4.30
C ASP A 375 6.30 -6.82 3.95
N ILE A 376 7.56 -6.77 3.51
CA ILE A 376 8.24 -5.55 3.11
C ILE A 376 8.64 -5.62 1.64
N THR A 377 8.47 -4.52 0.90
CA THR A 377 8.85 -4.40 -0.52
C THR A 377 9.94 -3.36 -0.77
N GLY A 378 10.24 -2.54 0.22
CA GLY A 378 11.29 -1.54 0.14
C GLY A 378 11.44 -0.70 1.39
N VAL A 379 12.50 0.07 1.44
CA VAL A 379 12.73 1.06 2.49
C VAL A 379 13.08 2.42 1.89
N TRP A 380 12.81 3.45 2.67
CA TRP A 380 13.20 4.83 2.38
C TRP A 380 14.39 5.21 3.27
N ARG A 381 15.51 5.60 2.61
CA ARG A 381 16.80 5.87 3.27
C ARG A 381 17.54 7.04 2.64
#